data_ad8d26e735df77d4793a0f487fcaf586
#
_entry.id   ad8d26e735df77d4793a0f487fcaf586
#
_cell.length_a   1.000
_cell.length_b   1.000
_cell.length_c   1.000
_cell.angle_alpha   90.00
_cell.angle_beta   90.00
_cell.angle_gamma   90.00
#
_symmetry.space_group_name_H-M   'P 1'
#
loop_
_entity.id
_entity.type
_entity.pdbx_description
1 polymer ?
#
loop_
_entity_poly.entity_id
_entity_poly.type
_entity_poly.pdbx_seq_one_letter_code
_entity_poly.pdbx_strand_id
1 'polypeptide(L)'
;MAYKGGLIGNDNLYVPDAPTVGTATGGEESMSVAFTAPSDVGNDDITAYGASATDGTNVIGATGSSSPVTVTGLTNGTSYTAQVWAINNYGNGPLSAASNSVSPALDSAYVKTANFDIEKFNIGTTGNATDFAHTSYDDLTTAGFGN
;
A
#
# COMPACT_ATOMS: atom_id res chain seq x y z
N MET A 1 1.72 38.35 -18.65
CA MET A 1 1.99 37.67 -17.40
C MET A 1 1.74 36.19 -17.59
N ALA A 2 2.74 35.35 -17.42
CA ALA A 2 2.52 33.92 -17.55
C ALA A 2 1.82 33.42 -16.26
N TYR A 3 0.69 32.80 -16.41
CA TYR A 3 0.07 32.08 -15.31
C TYR A 3 0.88 30.84 -15.01
N LYS A 4 1.22 30.68 -13.77
CA LYS A 4 1.92 29.48 -13.30
C LYS A 4 0.93 28.59 -12.59
N GLY A 5 0.79 27.39 -13.11
CA GLY A 5 0.08 26.30 -12.48
C GLY A 5 -1.43 26.36 -12.54
N GLY A 6 -2.05 25.22 -12.34
CA GLY A 6 -3.44 25.00 -12.09
C GLY A 6 -4.46 25.49 -13.14
N LEU A 7 -5.66 25.01 -13.00
CA LEU A 7 -6.81 25.48 -13.78
C LEU A 7 -7.30 26.83 -13.27
N ILE A 8 -7.47 27.77 -14.19
CA ILE A 8 -8.04 29.07 -13.87
C ILE A 8 -9.55 29.00 -14.09
N GLY A 9 -10.32 29.22 -13.03
CA GLY A 9 -11.76 29.45 -13.15
C GLY A 9 -12.09 30.84 -13.72
N ASN A 10 -13.34 31.07 -14.03
CA ASN A 10 -13.84 32.36 -14.55
C ASN A 10 -13.60 33.53 -13.59
N ASP A 11 -13.37 33.24 -12.32
CA ASP A 11 -13.16 34.22 -11.26
C ASP A 11 -11.70 34.46 -10.91
N ASN A 12 -10.78 34.00 -11.76
CA ASN A 12 -9.34 34.08 -11.52
C ASN A 12 -8.90 33.32 -10.26
N LEU A 13 -9.64 32.27 -9.91
CA LEU A 13 -9.34 31.38 -8.79
C LEU A 13 -8.41 30.27 -9.26
N TYR A 14 -7.42 29.94 -8.45
CA TYR A 14 -6.40 28.96 -8.80
C TYR A 14 -6.45 27.76 -7.87
N VAL A 15 -6.54 26.61 -8.46
CA VAL A 15 -6.25 25.35 -7.80
C VAL A 15 -4.73 25.12 -7.79
N PRO A 16 -4.20 24.23 -6.94
CA PRO A 16 -2.78 23.89 -6.96
C PRO A 16 -2.35 23.22 -8.27
N ASP A 17 -1.05 23.25 -8.54
CA ASP A 17 -0.44 22.42 -9.57
C ASP A 17 -0.45 20.94 -9.17
N ALA A 18 -0.12 20.07 -10.16
CA ALA A 18 0.03 18.65 -9.90
C ALA A 18 1.23 18.36 -8.98
N PRO A 19 1.06 17.52 -7.97
CA PRO A 19 2.20 16.98 -7.23
C PRO A 19 3.12 16.15 -8.13
N THR A 20 4.39 16.06 -7.77
CA THR A 20 5.30 15.12 -8.41
C THR A 20 5.19 13.77 -7.72
N VAL A 21 4.65 12.76 -8.42
CA VAL A 21 4.53 11.41 -7.88
C VAL A 21 5.91 10.82 -7.65
N GLY A 22 6.09 10.17 -6.51
CA GLY A 22 7.27 9.41 -6.15
C GLY A 22 7.01 7.90 -6.26
N THR A 23 7.63 7.14 -5.38
CA THR A 23 7.48 5.69 -5.36
C THR A 23 6.16 5.28 -4.70
N ALA A 24 5.44 4.39 -5.35
CA ALA A 24 4.32 3.67 -4.75
C ALA A 24 4.83 2.33 -4.18
N THR A 25 4.35 1.99 -2.99
CA THR A 25 4.74 0.77 -2.26
C THR A 25 3.49 0.00 -1.87
N GLY A 26 3.49 -1.32 -2.10
CA GLY A 26 2.37 -2.20 -1.72
C GLY A 26 2.41 -2.60 -0.26
N GLY A 27 1.24 -2.74 0.32
CA GLY A 27 0.98 -3.37 1.60
C GLY A 27 -0.13 -4.40 1.45
N GLU A 28 -0.63 -4.92 2.56
CA GLU A 28 -1.78 -5.81 2.54
C GLU A 28 -3.03 -5.02 2.13
N GLU A 29 -3.69 -5.46 1.05
CA GLU A 29 -4.88 -4.81 0.47
C GLU A 29 -4.76 -3.29 0.34
N SER A 30 -3.54 -2.77 0.17
CA SER A 30 -3.24 -1.35 0.19
C SER A 30 -2.04 -0.96 -0.65
N MET A 31 -1.96 0.32 -0.96
CA MET A 31 -0.83 0.94 -1.63
C MET A 31 -0.55 2.30 -0.99
N SER A 32 0.68 2.54 -0.62
CA SER A 32 1.15 3.83 -0.13
C SER A 32 1.85 4.59 -1.25
N VAL A 33 1.40 5.80 -1.55
CA VAL A 33 1.90 6.60 -2.67
C VAL A 33 2.66 7.81 -2.12
N ALA A 34 3.96 7.80 -2.27
CA ALA A 34 4.80 8.95 -1.95
C ALA A 34 4.75 10.00 -3.06
N PHE A 35 4.88 11.26 -2.71
CA PHE A 35 4.90 12.37 -3.66
C PHE A 35 5.56 13.60 -3.05
N THR A 36 5.95 14.52 -3.90
CA THR A 36 6.39 15.87 -3.53
C THR A 36 5.27 16.85 -3.84
N ALA A 37 4.95 17.72 -2.89
CA ALA A 37 3.98 18.76 -3.06
C ALA A 37 4.35 19.67 -4.24
N PRO A 38 3.36 20.25 -4.94
CA PRO A 38 3.65 21.24 -5.97
C PRO A 38 4.23 22.51 -5.33
N SER A 39 5.04 23.21 -6.10
CA SER A 39 5.57 24.52 -5.68
C SER A 39 4.56 25.65 -5.83
N ASP A 40 3.65 25.52 -6.78
CA ASP A 40 2.53 26.43 -6.96
C ASP A 40 1.29 25.84 -6.30
N VAL A 41 0.85 26.46 -5.23
CA VAL A 41 -0.30 26.04 -4.42
C VAL A 41 -1.60 26.71 -4.86
N GLY A 42 -1.54 27.55 -5.90
CA GLY A 42 -2.67 28.35 -6.34
C GLY A 42 -2.88 29.60 -5.50
N ASN A 43 -4.12 29.99 -5.29
CA ASN A 43 -4.46 31.20 -4.53
C ASN A 43 -4.65 30.95 -3.03
N ASP A 44 -4.47 29.74 -2.57
CA ASP A 44 -4.63 29.37 -1.16
C ASP A 44 -3.77 28.14 -0.83
N ASP A 45 -3.49 27.96 0.45
CA ASP A 45 -2.70 26.86 0.93
C ASP A 45 -3.36 25.50 0.62
N ILE A 46 -2.53 24.49 0.40
CA ILE A 46 -3.01 23.13 0.20
C ILE A 46 -3.62 22.61 1.52
N THR A 47 -4.85 22.18 1.45
CA THR A 47 -5.61 21.65 2.60
C THR A 47 -5.55 20.13 2.69
N ALA A 48 -5.40 19.45 1.55
CA ALA A 48 -5.32 18.00 1.47
C ALA A 48 -4.68 17.54 0.16
N TYR A 49 -4.41 16.25 0.08
CA TYR A 49 -4.02 15.55 -1.13
C TYR A 49 -4.96 14.39 -1.38
N GLY A 50 -5.34 14.18 -2.63
CA GLY A 50 -6.04 12.98 -3.05
C GLY A 50 -5.08 12.03 -3.75
N ALA A 51 -5.37 10.75 -3.65
CA ALA A 51 -4.71 9.70 -4.43
C ALA A 51 -5.77 8.75 -4.97
N SER A 52 -5.55 8.23 -6.17
CA SER A 52 -6.38 7.18 -6.75
C SER A 52 -5.49 6.07 -7.29
N ALA A 53 -5.87 4.82 -6.99
CA ALA A 53 -5.26 3.63 -7.55
C ALA A 53 -6.20 2.99 -8.58
N THR A 54 -5.66 2.54 -9.69
CA THR A 54 -6.45 1.88 -10.74
C THR A 54 -5.75 0.63 -11.26
N ASP A 55 -6.56 -0.40 -11.52
CA ASP A 55 -6.18 -1.63 -12.24
C ASP A 55 -6.48 -1.56 -13.75
N GLY A 56 -6.90 -0.39 -14.23
CA GLY A 56 -7.35 -0.15 -15.59
C GLY A 56 -8.86 -0.31 -15.78
N THR A 57 -9.57 -0.86 -14.83
CA THR A 57 -11.03 -1.04 -14.84
C THR A 57 -11.69 -0.31 -13.67
N ASN A 58 -11.15 -0.54 -12.48
CA ASN A 58 -11.65 0.04 -11.24
C ASN A 58 -10.73 1.17 -10.79
N VAL A 59 -11.32 2.14 -10.09
CA VAL A 59 -10.60 3.25 -9.46
C VAL A 59 -10.99 3.32 -7.99
N ILE A 60 -10.00 3.27 -7.12
CA ILE A 60 -10.19 3.37 -5.67
C ILE A 60 -9.41 4.58 -5.18
N GLY A 61 -10.09 5.48 -4.48
CA GLY A 61 -9.52 6.75 -4.03
C GLY A 61 -9.30 6.82 -2.53
N ALA A 62 -8.38 7.67 -2.15
CA ALA A 62 -8.13 8.04 -0.76
C ALA A 62 -7.69 9.50 -0.66
N THR A 63 -7.77 10.08 0.52
CA THR A 63 -7.27 11.42 0.82
C THR A 63 -6.37 11.39 2.05
N GLY A 64 -5.45 12.34 2.11
CA GLY A 64 -4.56 12.52 3.25
C GLY A 64 -4.07 13.96 3.36
N SER A 65 -3.50 14.32 4.49
CA SER A 65 -3.00 15.68 4.74
C SER A 65 -1.56 15.90 4.27
N SER A 66 -0.83 14.82 4.01
CA SER A 66 0.59 14.87 3.62
C SER A 66 0.99 13.61 2.86
N SER A 67 2.18 13.64 2.24
CA SER A 67 2.83 12.47 1.66
C SER A 67 3.37 11.55 2.76
N PRO A 68 3.24 10.22 2.62
CA PRO A 68 2.49 9.52 1.59
C PRO A 68 0.98 9.46 1.87
N VAL A 69 0.18 9.26 0.81
CA VAL A 69 -1.25 8.90 0.94
C VAL A 69 -1.40 7.40 0.73
N THR A 70 -2.14 6.74 1.62
CA THR A 70 -2.41 5.30 1.52
C THR A 70 -3.81 5.05 0.97
N VAL A 71 -3.89 4.30 -0.12
CA VAL A 71 -5.14 3.79 -0.70
C VAL A 71 -5.35 2.38 -0.19
N THR A 72 -6.52 2.12 0.40
CA THR A 72 -6.91 0.82 0.98
C THR A 72 -8.06 0.20 0.19
N GLY A 73 -8.36 -1.08 0.45
CA GLY A 73 -9.42 -1.80 -0.24
C GLY A 73 -9.01 -2.31 -1.63
N LEU A 74 -7.71 -2.46 -1.85
CA LEU A 74 -7.16 -3.05 -3.06
C LEU A 74 -7.18 -4.59 -2.96
N THR A 75 -7.15 -5.25 -4.10
CA THR A 75 -7.08 -6.72 -4.17
C THR A 75 -5.61 -7.16 -4.23
N ASN A 76 -5.20 -8.00 -3.29
CA ASN A 76 -3.87 -8.58 -3.29
C ASN A 76 -3.59 -9.35 -4.59
N GLY A 77 -2.40 -9.22 -5.13
CA GLY A 77 -1.99 -9.84 -6.39
C GLY A 77 -2.46 -9.12 -7.66
N THR A 78 -3.35 -8.13 -7.55
CA THR A 78 -3.78 -7.30 -8.68
C THR A 78 -2.83 -6.12 -8.84
N SER A 79 -2.45 -5.82 -10.09
CA SER A 79 -1.52 -4.74 -10.39
C SER A 79 -2.25 -3.40 -10.48
N TYR A 80 -1.78 -2.41 -9.74
CA TYR A 80 -2.32 -1.05 -9.71
C TYR A 80 -1.26 -0.02 -10.05
N THR A 81 -1.67 1.07 -10.68
CA THR A 81 -0.92 2.32 -10.74
C THR A 81 -1.71 3.40 -10.01
N ALA A 82 -1.03 4.42 -9.49
CA ALA A 82 -1.67 5.50 -8.77
C ALA A 82 -1.34 6.86 -9.35
N GLN A 83 -2.25 7.81 -9.16
CA GLN A 83 -2.07 9.22 -9.42
C GLN A 83 -2.47 10.02 -8.18
N VAL A 84 -1.86 11.17 -7.99
CA VAL A 84 -2.12 12.07 -6.86
C VAL A 84 -2.47 13.47 -7.37
N TRP A 85 -3.23 14.22 -6.58
CA TRP A 85 -3.54 15.62 -6.82
C TRP A 85 -3.54 16.39 -5.52
N ALA A 86 -3.26 17.67 -5.58
CA ALA A 86 -3.34 18.57 -4.44
C ALA A 86 -4.72 19.27 -4.41
N ILE A 87 -5.17 19.64 -3.24
CA ILE A 87 -6.47 20.23 -2.98
C ILE A 87 -6.27 21.49 -2.13
N ASN A 88 -6.87 22.60 -2.57
CA ASN A 88 -7.00 23.79 -1.75
C ASN A 88 -8.49 24.20 -1.65
N ASN A 89 -8.79 25.35 -1.03
CA ASN A 89 -10.19 25.79 -0.87
C ASN A 89 -10.89 26.13 -2.19
N TYR A 90 -10.15 26.30 -3.28
CA TYR A 90 -10.72 26.56 -4.62
C TYR A 90 -10.99 25.29 -5.42
N GLY A 91 -10.41 24.16 -5.02
CA GLY A 91 -10.69 22.87 -5.64
C GLY A 91 -9.49 21.97 -5.81
N ASN A 92 -9.69 20.96 -6.61
CA ASN A 92 -8.68 19.95 -6.91
C ASN A 92 -7.78 20.42 -8.05
N GLY A 93 -6.50 20.32 -7.85
CA GLY A 93 -5.50 20.48 -8.90
C GLY A 93 -5.51 19.31 -9.90
N PRO A 94 -4.70 19.39 -10.95
CA PRO A 94 -4.58 18.30 -11.92
C PRO A 94 -3.90 17.07 -11.31
N LEU A 95 -4.14 15.92 -11.96
CA LEU A 95 -3.52 14.65 -11.59
C LEU A 95 -2.02 14.66 -11.93
N SER A 96 -1.24 14.04 -11.09
CA SER A 96 0.16 13.74 -11.37
C SER A 96 0.32 12.76 -12.54
N ALA A 97 1.54 12.52 -12.98
CA ALA A 97 1.85 11.32 -13.75
C ALA A 97 1.48 10.06 -12.96
N ALA A 98 1.33 8.93 -13.65
CA ALA A 98 1.11 7.65 -12.98
C ALA A 98 2.38 7.19 -12.23
N SER A 99 2.18 6.54 -11.10
CA SER A 99 3.26 5.92 -10.32
C SER A 99 3.82 4.67 -11.03
N ASN A 100 4.87 4.09 -10.45
CA ASN A 100 5.22 2.70 -10.74
C ASN A 100 4.05 1.78 -10.44
N SER A 101 4.00 0.66 -11.14
CA SER A 101 3.02 -0.39 -10.89
C SER A 101 3.34 -1.15 -9.60
N VAL A 102 2.31 -1.46 -8.82
CA VAL A 102 2.40 -2.16 -7.54
C VAL A 102 1.29 -3.22 -7.47
N SER A 103 1.64 -4.40 -7.00
CA SER A 103 0.66 -5.43 -6.64
C SER A 103 0.66 -5.58 -5.12
N PRO A 104 -0.42 -5.16 -4.44
CA PRO A 104 -0.56 -5.39 -3.00
C PRO A 104 -0.38 -6.86 -2.65
N ALA A 105 0.21 -7.13 -1.51
CA ALA A 105 0.44 -8.49 -1.05
C ALA A 105 0.45 -8.54 0.48
N LEU A 106 0.20 -9.71 1.03
CA LEU A 106 0.38 -9.98 2.45
C LEU A 106 1.83 -9.68 2.86
N ASP A 107 2.01 -9.11 4.03
CA ASP A 107 3.35 -8.90 4.59
C ASP A 107 4.05 -10.25 4.76
N SER A 108 5.17 -10.39 4.09
CA SER A 108 5.99 -11.61 4.14
C SER A 108 6.43 -11.95 5.56
N ALA A 109 6.58 -10.96 6.42
CA ALA A 109 6.94 -11.17 7.82
C ALA A 109 5.81 -11.86 8.60
N TYR A 110 4.57 -11.45 8.35
CA TYR A 110 3.40 -12.09 8.95
C TYR A 110 3.20 -13.53 8.46
N VAL A 111 3.34 -13.72 7.16
CA VAL A 111 3.24 -15.06 6.55
C VAL A 111 4.33 -15.99 7.10
N LYS A 112 5.54 -15.49 7.27
CA LYS A 112 6.63 -16.28 7.88
C LYS A 112 6.36 -16.63 9.33
N THR A 113 5.77 -15.70 10.09
CA THR A 113 5.43 -15.97 11.50
C THR A 113 4.30 -16.98 11.61
N ALA A 114 3.27 -16.85 10.77
CA ALA A 114 2.19 -17.80 10.72
C ALA A 114 2.64 -19.18 10.26
N ASN A 115 3.49 -19.23 9.25
CA ASN A 115 4.08 -20.52 8.81
C ASN A 115 5.01 -21.12 9.85
N PHE A 116 5.71 -20.28 10.59
CA PHE A 116 6.55 -20.77 11.67
C PHE A 116 5.74 -21.43 12.79
N ASP A 117 4.62 -20.86 13.14
CA ASP A 117 3.71 -21.45 14.12
C ASP A 117 3.07 -22.73 13.60
N ILE A 118 2.74 -22.78 12.31
CA ILE A 118 2.24 -23.99 11.65
C ILE A 118 3.34 -25.04 11.54
N GLU A 119 4.56 -24.61 11.25
CA GLU A 119 5.70 -25.54 11.21
C GLU A 119 6.01 -26.14 12.58
N LYS A 120 5.82 -25.41 13.64
CA LYS A 120 5.88 -25.98 14.99
C LYS A 120 4.83 -27.05 15.22
N PHE A 121 3.66 -26.86 14.64
CA PHE A 121 2.61 -27.87 14.65
C PHE A 121 2.87 -28.97 13.64
N ASN A 122 3.47 -28.61 12.51
CA ASN A 122 3.75 -29.53 11.43
C ASN A 122 5.18 -30.05 11.50
N ILE A 123 5.54 -30.43 12.66
CA ILE A 123 6.84 -31.01 12.93
C ILE A 123 7.19 -32.15 11.99
N GLY A 124 6.21 -32.71 11.34
CA GLY A 124 6.40 -33.76 10.36
C GLY A 124 6.84 -33.34 8.97
N THR A 125 6.88 -32.02 8.63
CA THR A 125 7.12 -31.61 7.25
C THR A 125 8.57 -31.23 6.95
N THR A 126 9.32 -30.86 7.95
CA THR A 126 10.76 -30.66 7.85
C THR A 126 11.47 -31.74 8.66
N GLY A 127 12.74 -31.94 8.41
CA GLY A 127 13.52 -32.94 9.16
C GLY A 127 13.34 -32.76 10.66
N ASN A 128 13.44 -31.56 11.17
CA ASN A 128 13.28 -31.29 12.59
C ASN A 128 11.86 -31.56 13.11
N ALA A 129 10.89 -31.25 12.31
CA ALA A 129 9.51 -31.46 12.66
C ALA A 129 9.15 -32.95 12.65
N THR A 130 9.59 -33.64 11.65
CA THR A 130 9.42 -35.10 11.57
C THR A 130 10.14 -35.81 12.70
N ASP A 131 11.36 -35.41 12.97
CA ASP A 131 12.17 -35.95 14.04
C ASP A 131 11.53 -35.72 15.40
N PHE A 132 10.96 -34.55 15.63
CA PHE A 132 10.28 -34.25 16.89
C PHE A 132 9.02 -35.10 17.09
N ALA A 133 8.19 -35.18 16.09
CA ALA A 133 6.97 -35.98 16.17
C ALA A 133 7.30 -37.47 16.34
N HIS A 134 8.30 -37.91 15.61
CA HIS A 134 8.72 -39.29 15.66
C HIS A 134 9.37 -39.64 16.99
N THR A 135 10.30 -38.81 17.45
CA THR A 135 10.99 -39.02 18.72
C THR A 135 10.03 -39.01 19.90
N SER A 136 9.10 -38.08 19.91
CA SER A 136 8.11 -37.97 20.98
C SER A 136 7.18 -39.18 21.02
N TYR A 137 6.83 -39.69 19.85
CA TYR A 137 5.91 -40.81 19.76
C TYR A 137 6.59 -42.14 20.15
N ASP A 138 7.81 -42.31 19.71
CA ASP A 138 8.61 -43.50 20.05
C ASP A 138 8.98 -43.55 21.54
N ASP A 139 9.30 -42.39 22.11
CA ASP A 139 9.59 -42.30 23.54
C ASP A 139 8.37 -42.65 24.40
N LEU A 140 7.18 -42.21 23.95
CA LEU A 140 5.94 -42.54 24.65
C LEU A 140 5.58 -44.03 24.54
N THR A 141 5.86 -44.63 23.41
CA THR A 141 5.54 -46.05 23.21
C THR A 141 6.55 -46.95 23.92
N THR A 142 7.81 -46.58 23.99
CA THR A 142 8.82 -47.34 24.70
C THR A 142 8.77 -47.16 26.21
N ALA A 143 8.42 -45.98 26.68
CA ALA A 143 8.32 -45.69 28.11
C ALA A 143 7.04 -46.22 28.77
N GLY A 144 5.98 -46.35 28.00
CA GLY A 144 4.64 -46.70 28.55
C GLY A 144 4.30 -48.18 28.51
N PHE A 145 4.98 -49.02 27.71
CA PHE A 145 4.58 -50.38 27.48
C PHE A 145 5.72 -51.41 27.46
N GLY A 146 6.89 -51.00 27.85
CA GLY A 146 7.92 -51.94 28.19
C GLY A 146 7.69 -52.53 29.56
N ASN A 147 7.35 -53.74 29.62
CA ASN A 147 7.04 -54.51 30.82
C ASN A 147 7.85 -54.19 32.05
#